data_ecc39780f64feadefaa36d94e5ca6dc7
#
_entry.id   ecc39780f64feadefaa36d94e5ca6dc7
#
_cell.length_a   1.000
_cell.length_b   1.000
_cell.length_c   1.000
_cell.angle_alpha   90.00
_cell.angle_beta   90.00
_cell.angle_gamma   90.00
#
_symmetry.space_group_name_H-M   'P 1'
#
loop_
_entity.id
_entity.type
_entity.pdbx_description
1 polymer ?
#
loop_
_entity_poly.entity_id
_entity_poly.type
_entity_poly.pdbx_seq_one_letter_code
_entity_poly.pdbx_strand_id
1 'polypeptide(L)'
;MKFKLFSLRTQLGILLTTGGLMASSIAWGQSTEVNIICSAQAAWCSMIAVTFEKSQGVKVNMTMKGSGEAIAQIMAEKANPKTDVWFGGTGDPHLQAAEQNLTLEYKSPTLPRLHDWAQQQAKQSGYKTVGIYSGPLGFGYNTELLAKKKLAIPKTWNDLLKPEYKGEIQSANPASSGTAYTMIATLVQLMGEDQAYEYLKKLHKNISTYTRSGTGPIKAVARGETTVSISFVHDGPGEKAQGFPIETITPADGTGAEIGSMSIMRGARNLAAAKQFYEWALTPSAQALGAATLQFQLPSHKETKVDPRVPDFKKIKLINYDYAKYGQTAERKRLIQRWEKEVNSLPQ
;
A
#
# COMPACT_ATOMS: atom_id res chain seq x y z
N MET A 1 -1.99 75.26 81.00
CA MET A 1 -2.42 74.99 79.58
C MET A 1 -1.31 74.21 78.89
N LYS A 2 -1.52 72.93 78.64
CA LYS A 2 -0.51 72.02 78.11
C LYS A 2 -0.86 71.70 76.67
N PHE A 3 0.01 72.08 75.73
CA PHE A 3 -0.07 71.67 74.33
C PHE A 3 0.64 70.31 74.17
N LYS A 4 -0.05 69.34 73.59
CA LYS A 4 0.50 68.07 73.22
C LYS A 4 0.83 68.12 71.69
N LEU A 5 2.11 67.94 71.36
CA LEU A 5 2.56 67.70 69.98
C LEU A 5 2.19 66.30 69.53
N PHE A 6 1.57 66.19 68.36
CA PHE A 6 1.35 64.94 67.67
C PHE A 6 2.48 64.77 66.60
N SER A 7 3.23 63.66 66.70
CA SER A 7 4.23 63.33 65.73
C SER A 7 3.59 62.47 64.63
N LEU A 8 3.69 62.91 63.38
CA LEU A 8 3.33 62.16 62.18
C LEU A 8 4.45 61.18 61.84
N ARG A 9 4.20 59.85 61.87
CA ARG A 9 5.08 58.82 61.28
C ARG A 9 4.58 58.48 59.88
N THR A 10 5.38 58.86 58.92
CA THR A 10 5.21 58.46 57.50
C THR A 10 5.60 57.01 57.35
N GLN A 11 4.65 56.13 57.00
CA GLN A 11 4.93 54.79 56.58
C GLN A 11 5.10 54.75 55.04
N LEU A 12 6.30 54.42 54.61
CA LEU A 12 6.62 54.17 53.20
C LEU A 12 6.18 52.75 52.84
N GLY A 13 5.05 52.65 52.13
CA GLY A 13 4.55 51.38 51.59
C GLY A 13 5.32 50.97 50.33
N ILE A 14 6.09 49.89 50.39
CA ILE A 14 6.74 49.27 49.22
C ILE A 14 5.66 48.43 48.52
N LEU A 15 5.22 48.91 47.33
CA LEU A 15 4.43 48.08 46.39
C LEU A 15 5.37 47.09 45.69
N LEU A 16 5.32 45.82 46.08
CA LEU A 16 5.87 44.72 45.32
C LEU A 16 4.91 44.39 44.15
N THR A 17 5.21 44.85 42.95
CA THR A 17 4.54 44.41 41.75
C THR A 17 5.10 43.01 41.38
N THR A 18 4.36 41.95 41.72
CA THR A 18 4.57 40.61 41.20
C THR A 18 4.14 40.59 39.74
N GLY A 19 5.12 40.78 38.83
CA GLY A 19 4.94 40.53 37.41
C GLY A 19 4.73 39.05 37.17
N GLY A 20 3.47 38.64 37.01
CA GLY A 20 3.13 37.31 36.57
C GLY A 20 3.59 37.11 35.11
N LEU A 21 4.67 36.37 34.88
CA LEU A 21 4.99 35.81 33.55
C LEU A 21 3.86 34.84 33.19
N MET A 22 2.91 35.32 32.38
CA MET A 22 2.00 34.44 31.66
C MET A 22 2.86 33.68 30.61
N ALA A 23 3.30 32.48 30.98
CA ALA A 23 3.78 31.51 30.00
C ALA A 23 2.60 31.16 29.10
N SER A 24 2.51 31.81 27.94
CA SER A 24 1.61 31.41 26.87
C SER A 24 2.08 30.04 26.40
N SER A 25 1.49 28.98 26.96
CA SER A 25 1.59 27.64 26.41
C SER A 25 0.97 27.74 25.01
N ILE A 26 1.81 27.76 23.97
CA ILE A 26 1.39 27.51 22.60
C ILE A 26 0.89 26.06 22.62
N ALA A 27 -0.40 25.87 22.86
CA ALA A 27 -1.09 24.63 22.59
C ALA A 27 -0.96 24.46 21.06
N TRP A 28 -0.04 23.64 20.65
CA TRP A 28 -0.02 23.12 19.28
C TRP A 28 -1.35 22.38 19.15
N GLY A 29 -2.29 22.98 18.41
CA GLY A 29 -3.60 22.41 18.19
C GLY A 29 -3.40 20.99 17.68
N GLN A 30 -3.83 20.02 18.48
CA GLN A 30 -3.81 18.62 18.08
C GLN A 30 -4.66 18.54 16.82
N SER A 31 -4.06 18.13 15.70
CA SER A 31 -4.80 17.99 14.44
C SER A 31 -5.93 17.00 14.65
N THR A 32 -7.17 17.45 14.45
CA THR A 32 -8.38 16.66 14.70
C THR A 32 -8.74 15.72 13.57
N GLU A 33 -8.01 15.78 12.46
CA GLU A 33 -8.26 14.96 11.29
C GLU A 33 -6.96 14.58 10.54
N VAL A 34 -7.05 13.54 9.70
CA VAL A 34 -6.01 13.11 8.77
C VAL A 34 -6.63 12.69 7.43
N ASN A 35 -6.03 13.15 6.33
CA ASN A 35 -6.47 12.83 4.97
C ASN A 35 -5.61 11.69 4.41
N ILE A 36 -6.24 10.55 4.09
CA ILE A 36 -5.54 9.34 3.70
C ILE A 36 -5.98 8.88 2.31
N ILE A 37 -5.02 8.63 1.42
CA ILE A 37 -5.24 7.74 0.27
C ILE A 37 -4.97 6.32 0.72
N CYS A 38 -5.96 5.42 0.56
CA CYS A 38 -5.81 4.00 0.81
C CYS A 38 -5.80 3.22 -0.52
N SER A 39 -4.75 2.43 -0.73
CA SER A 39 -4.57 1.60 -1.92
C SER A 39 -4.63 0.09 -1.60
N ALA A 40 -5.23 -0.27 -0.47
CA ALA A 40 -5.54 -1.65 -0.08
C ALA A 40 -7.01 -1.99 -0.38
N GLN A 41 -7.47 -3.16 0.06
CA GLN A 41 -8.86 -3.58 -0.11
C GLN A 41 -9.81 -2.74 0.75
N ALA A 42 -11.03 -2.49 0.22
CA ALA A 42 -12.00 -1.57 0.84
C ALA A 42 -12.34 -1.92 2.30
N ALA A 43 -12.55 -3.20 2.59
CA ALA A 43 -12.89 -3.63 3.96
C ALA A 43 -11.75 -3.32 4.95
N TRP A 44 -10.49 -3.51 4.54
CA TRP A 44 -9.34 -3.20 5.37
C TRP A 44 -9.17 -1.69 5.54
N CYS A 45 -9.28 -0.90 4.47
CA CYS A 45 -9.23 0.56 4.52
C CYS A 45 -10.29 1.12 5.50
N SER A 46 -11.53 0.64 5.41
CA SER A 46 -12.62 1.05 6.30
C SER A 46 -12.35 0.66 7.75
N MET A 47 -11.85 -0.56 8.00
CA MET A 47 -11.53 -1.04 9.34
C MET A 47 -10.40 -0.22 9.98
N ILE A 48 -9.34 0.08 9.21
CA ILE A 48 -8.23 0.95 9.64
C ILE A 48 -8.75 2.33 10.03
N ALA A 49 -9.58 2.96 9.20
CA ALA A 49 -10.14 4.28 9.48
C ALA A 49 -10.94 4.29 10.79
N VAL A 50 -11.94 3.42 10.90
CA VAL A 50 -12.83 3.35 12.07
C VAL A 50 -12.06 3.00 13.35
N THR A 51 -11.09 2.07 13.27
CA THR A 51 -10.33 1.66 14.45
C THR A 51 -9.38 2.76 14.91
N PHE A 52 -8.73 3.45 13.97
CA PHE A 52 -7.88 4.59 14.30
C PHE A 52 -8.69 5.73 14.92
N GLU A 53 -9.82 6.13 14.30
CA GLU A 53 -10.71 7.15 14.85
C GLU A 53 -11.14 6.85 16.29
N LYS A 54 -11.60 5.62 16.54
CA LYS A 54 -12.06 5.20 17.89
C LYS A 54 -10.95 5.15 18.91
N SER A 55 -9.75 4.73 18.51
CA SER A 55 -8.64 4.54 19.46
C SER A 55 -7.83 5.81 19.70
N GLN A 56 -7.78 6.73 18.74
CA GLN A 56 -6.91 7.90 18.77
C GLN A 56 -7.65 9.24 18.83
N GLY A 57 -8.96 9.25 18.61
CA GLY A 57 -9.77 10.47 18.63
C GLY A 57 -9.50 11.41 17.45
N VAL A 58 -8.91 10.91 16.36
CA VAL A 58 -8.57 11.68 15.16
C VAL A 58 -9.48 11.22 14.02
N LYS A 59 -10.22 12.13 13.39
CA LYS A 59 -11.08 11.84 12.24
C LYS A 59 -10.25 11.42 11.02
N VAL A 60 -10.69 10.40 10.30
CA VAL A 60 -10.04 9.92 9.06
C VAL A 60 -10.88 10.26 7.83
N ASN A 61 -10.38 11.12 6.98
CA ASN A 61 -10.94 11.37 5.66
C ASN A 61 -10.21 10.46 4.65
N MET A 62 -10.85 9.36 4.25
CA MET A 62 -10.20 8.34 3.41
C MET A 62 -10.72 8.34 1.98
N THR A 63 -9.78 8.32 1.03
CA THR A 63 -10.05 8.16 -0.41
C THR A 63 -9.39 6.88 -0.91
N MET A 64 -10.15 6.07 -1.67
CA MET A 64 -9.63 4.83 -2.23
C MET A 64 -9.14 5.01 -3.65
N LYS A 65 -7.92 4.54 -3.93
CA LYS A 65 -7.30 4.57 -5.27
C LYS A 65 -6.37 3.38 -5.50
N GLY A 66 -6.29 2.90 -6.73
CA GLY A 66 -5.20 2.02 -7.15
C GLY A 66 -3.84 2.72 -7.06
N SER A 67 -2.75 1.95 -6.92
CA SER A 67 -1.42 2.52 -6.69
C SER A 67 -0.97 3.49 -7.80
N GLY A 68 -1.28 3.20 -9.08
CA GLY A 68 -0.96 4.09 -10.20
C GLY A 68 -1.78 5.38 -10.19
N GLU A 69 -3.03 5.33 -9.74
CA GLU A 69 -3.88 6.50 -9.59
C GLU A 69 -3.50 7.35 -8.39
N ALA A 70 -3.07 6.71 -7.30
CA ALA A 70 -2.61 7.38 -6.10
C ALA A 70 -1.37 8.25 -6.39
N ILE A 71 -0.33 7.67 -7.03
CA ILE A 71 0.86 8.43 -7.40
C ILE A 71 0.52 9.58 -8.37
N ALA A 72 -0.36 9.37 -9.34
CA ALA A 72 -0.78 10.42 -10.27
C ALA A 72 -1.47 11.58 -9.54
N GLN A 73 -2.36 11.31 -8.59
CA GLN A 73 -2.98 12.34 -7.76
C GLN A 73 -1.96 13.08 -6.89
N ILE A 74 -1.09 12.35 -6.20
CA ILE A 74 -0.05 12.94 -5.33
C ILE A 74 0.87 13.87 -6.15
N MET A 75 1.23 13.49 -7.37
CA MET A 75 1.99 14.34 -8.29
C MET A 75 1.22 15.61 -8.67
N ALA A 76 -0.06 15.49 -8.95
CA ALA A 76 -0.92 16.64 -9.28
C ALA A 76 -1.10 17.59 -8.08
N GLU A 77 -1.07 17.05 -6.86
CA GLU A 77 -1.18 17.82 -5.61
C GLU A 77 0.15 18.42 -5.13
N LYS A 78 1.29 18.20 -5.83
CA LYS A 78 2.64 18.58 -5.38
C LYS A 78 2.75 20.02 -4.87
N ALA A 79 2.11 20.98 -5.55
CA ALA A 79 2.15 22.40 -5.17
C ALA A 79 1.24 22.75 -3.98
N ASN A 80 0.23 21.93 -3.72
CA ASN A 80 -0.77 22.14 -2.67
C ASN A 80 -1.29 20.79 -2.16
N PRO A 81 -0.49 20.07 -1.33
CA PRO A 81 -0.85 18.75 -0.85
C PRO A 81 -2.18 18.76 -0.10
N LYS A 82 -3.06 17.82 -0.45
CA LYS A 82 -4.34 17.58 0.22
C LYS A 82 -4.31 16.26 1.00
N THR A 83 -3.45 15.35 0.57
CA THR A 83 -3.22 14.06 1.20
C THR A 83 -2.15 14.18 2.28
N ASP A 84 -2.37 13.60 3.46
CA ASP A 84 -1.41 13.56 4.56
C ASP A 84 -0.63 12.25 4.58
N VAL A 85 -1.33 11.13 4.35
CA VAL A 85 -0.76 9.76 4.34
C VAL A 85 -1.23 9.00 3.12
N TRP A 86 -0.34 8.23 2.53
CA TRP A 86 -0.69 7.19 1.58
C TRP A 86 -0.45 5.82 2.23
N PHE A 87 -1.52 5.06 2.43
CA PHE A 87 -1.52 3.74 3.08
C PHE A 87 -1.80 2.64 2.06
N GLY A 88 -0.94 1.63 2.01
CA GLY A 88 -1.11 0.45 1.17
C GLY A 88 -0.81 0.69 -0.32
N GLY A 89 -1.02 -0.35 -1.10
CA GLY A 89 -0.59 -0.42 -2.49
C GLY A 89 0.86 -0.88 -2.62
N THR A 90 1.28 -1.20 -3.84
CA THR A 90 2.62 -1.71 -4.11
C THR A 90 3.71 -0.68 -3.83
N GLY A 91 4.90 -1.13 -3.44
CA GLY A 91 6.00 -0.26 -3.04
C GLY A 91 6.63 0.54 -4.17
N ASP A 92 6.58 0.04 -5.41
CA ASP A 92 7.21 0.74 -6.54
C ASP A 92 6.70 2.18 -6.72
N PRO A 93 5.39 2.49 -6.71
CA PRO A 93 4.92 3.87 -6.76
C PRO A 93 5.26 4.71 -5.53
N HIS A 94 5.38 4.09 -4.34
CA HIS A 94 5.87 4.78 -3.15
C HIS A 94 7.35 5.18 -3.27
N LEU A 95 8.18 4.31 -3.85
CA LEU A 95 9.58 4.62 -4.16
C LEU A 95 9.69 5.76 -5.18
N GLN A 96 8.82 5.80 -6.21
CA GLN A 96 8.73 6.92 -7.15
C GLN A 96 8.34 8.23 -6.45
N ALA A 97 7.37 8.18 -5.54
CA ALA A 97 7.00 9.36 -4.76
C ALA A 97 8.17 9.85 -3.90
N ALA A 98 8.96 8.93 -3.33
CA ALA A 98 10.16 9.23 -2.57
C ALA A 98 11.27 9.85 -3.43
N GLU A 99 11.53 9.29 -4.62
CA GLU A 99 12.48 9.79 -5.62
C GLU A 99 12.15 11.23 -6.03
N GLN A 100 10.86 11.52 -6.26
CA GLN A 100 10.37 12.85 -6.66
C GLN A 100 10.20 13.83 -5.50
N ASN A 101 10.65 13.47 -4.29
CA ASN A 101 10.49 14.27 -3.07
C ASN A 101 9.04 14.66 -2.75
N LEU A 102 8.07 13.78 -3.06
CA LEU A 102 6.65 13.95 -2.72
C LEU A 102 6.32 13.43 -1.32
N THR A 103 7.20 12.61 -0.74
CA THR A 103 7.05 12.03 0.59
C THR A 103 8.06 12.61 1.58
N LEU A 104 7.67 12.62 2.84
CA LEU A 104 8.46 13.14 3.96
C LEU A 104 9.45 12.08 4.44
N GLU A 105 10.69 12.48 4.72
CA GLU A 105 11.61 11.65 5.46
C GLU A 105 11.14 11.51 6.92
N TYR A 106 10.85 10.27 7.32
CA TYR A 106 10.44 9.98 8.68
C TYR A 106 10.95 8.59 9.12
N LYS A 107 11.98 8.59 9.94
CA LYS A 107 12.54 7.37 10.53
C LYS A 107 11.74 6.96 11.75
N SER A 108 10.80 6.03 11.57
CA SER A 108 9.97 5.50 12.64
C SER A 108 10.81 4.82 13.75
N PRO A 109 10.53 5.07 15.04
CA PRO A 109 11.11 4.30 16.14
C PRO A 109 10.68 2.82 16.12
N THR A 110 9.56 2.48 15.46
CA THR A 110 9.07 1.11 15.30
C THR A 110 9.88 0.31 14.26
N LEU A 111 10.65 0.98 13.38
CA LEU A 111 11.36 0.35 12.26
C LEU A 111 12.20 -0.89 12.65
N PRO A 112 12.96 -0.95 13.76
CA PRO A 112 13.75 -2.13 14.13
C PRO A 112 12.89 -3.38 14.44
N ARG A 113 11.61 -3.20 14.76
CA ARG A 113 10.65 -4.28 15.07
C ARG A 113 10.01 -4.88 13.81
N LEU A 114 10.25 -4.30 12.63
CA LEU A 114 9.72 -4.78 11.36
C LEU A 114 10.64 -5.85 10.77
N HIS A 115 10.10 -6.68 9.87
CA HIS A 115 10.87 -7.63 9.06
C HIS A 115 11.90 -6.90 8.18
N ASP A 116 12.97 -7.59 7.83
CA ASP A 116 14.14 -7.01 7.13
C ASP A 116 13.77 -6.41 5.78
N TRP A 117 12.84 -7.02 5.03
CA TRP A 117 12.36 -6.49 3.76
C TRP A 117 11.68 -5.12 3.91
N ALA A 118 10.92 -4.89 5.00
CA ALA A 118 10.28 -3.60 5.28
C ALA A 118 11.31 -2.54 5.70
N GLN A 119 12.30 -2.94 6.50
CA GLN A 119 13.41 -2.08 6.91
C GLN A 119 14.28 -1.68 5.70
N GLN A 120 14.55 -2.65 4.80
CA GLN A 120 15.35 -2.40 3.60
C GLN A 120 14.68 -1.39 2.68
N GLN A 121 13.38 -1.50 2.44
CA GLN A 121 12.63 -0.51 1.66
C GLN A 121 12.69 0.88 2.28
N ALA A 122 12.55 0.99 3.61
CA ALA A 122 12.69 2.28 4.28
C ALA A 122 14.09 2.87 4.08
N LYS A 123 15.14 2.08 4.21
CA LYS A 123 16.53 2.52 3.98
C LYS A 123 16.76 2.95 2.53
N GLN A 124 16.30 2.15 1.55
CA GLN A 124 16.43 2.46 0.12
C GLN A 124 15.76 3.77 -0.28
N SER A 125 14.63 4.11 0.34
CA SER A 125 13.91 5.36 0.08
C SER A 125 14.47 6.56 0.86
N GLY A 126 15.51 6.41 1.69
CA GLY A 126 15.94 7.44 2.63
C GLY A 126 14.87 7.72 3.69
N TYR A 127 14.22 6.67 4.18
CA TYR A 127 13.13 6.74 5.18
C TYR A 127 11.90 7.54 4.73
N LYS A 128 11.66 7.63 3.41
CA LYS A 128 10.52 8.34 2.82
C LYS A 128 9.31 7.45 2.58
N THR A 129 9.46 6.13 2.74
CA THR A 129 8.39 5.12 2.73
C THR A 129 8.80 3.93 3.59
N VAL A 130 7.85 3.10 4.01
CA VAL A 130 8.09 1.88 4.77
C VAL A 130 7.19 0.75 4.28
N GLY A 131 7.70 -0.49 4.28
CA GLY A 131 6.89 -1.67 4.02
C GLY A 131 5.96 -1.96 5.20
N ILE A 132 4.68 -2.20 4.90
CA ILE A 132 3.66 -2.53 5.90
C ILE A 132 3.10 -3.94 5.76
N TYR A 133 3.20 -4.53 4.57
CA TYR A 133 2.87 -5.92 4.29
C TYR A 133 3.62 -6.43 3.06
N SER A 134 3.57 -7.75 2.81
CA SER A 134 4.08 -8.35 1.58
C SER A 134 3.17 -9.47 1.09
N GLY A 135 3.17 -9.69 -0.24
CA GLY A 135 2.38 -10.72 -0.88
C GLY A 135 2.94 -11.14 -2.23
N PRO A 136 3.03 -12.45 -2.51
CA PRO A 136 3.54 -12.95 -3.78
C PRO A 136 2.50 -12.82 -4.90
N LEU A 137 2.99 -12.53 -6.11
CA LEU A 137 2.18 -12.54 -7.32
C LEU A 137 1.95 -13.97 -7.78
N GLY A 138 0.80 -14.22 -8.41
CA GLY A 138 0.49 -15.53 -8.98
C GLY A 138 -0.86 -15.55 -9.68
N PHE A 139 -1.52 -16.69 -9.66
CA PHE A 139 -2.78 -16.92 -10.34
C PHE A 139 -3.88 -17.27 -9.34
N GLY A 140 -5.06 -16.66 -9.53
CA GLY A 140 -6.29 -17.14 -8.94
C GLY A 140 -7.10 -17.90 -9.99
N TYR A 141 -7.82 -18.94 -9.60
CA TYR A 141 -8.65 -19.70 -10.52
C TYR A 141 -9.94 -20.19 -9.85
N ASN A 142 -11.02 -20.18 -10.62
CA ASN A 142 -12.30 -20.71 -10.19
C ASN A 142 -12.33 -22.24 -10.42
N THR A 143 -12.46 -23.01 -9.34
CA THR A 143 -12.36 -24.47 -9.38
C THR A 143 -13.52 -25.10 -10.14
N GLU A 144 -14.73 -24.53 -10.05
CA GLU A 144 -15.92 -25.03 -10.75
C GLU A 144 -15.84 -24.73 -12.25
N LEU A 145 -15.41 -23.52 -12.64
CA LEU A 145 -15.24 -23.17 -14.05
C LEU A 145 -14.12 -23.97 -14.72
N LEU A 146 -12.98 -24.21 -14.03
CA LEU A 146 -11.93 -25.09 -14.55
C LEU A 146 -12.51 -26.50 -14.81
N ALA A 147 -13.23 -27.08 -13.86
CA ALA A 147 -13.82 -28.39 -14.01
C ALA A 147 -14.86 -28.42 -15.15
N LYS A 148 -15.79 -27.46 -15.21
CA LYS A 148 -16.83 -27.34 -16.23
C LYS A 148 -16.25 -27.22 -17.65
N LYS A 149 -15.19 -26.43 -17.79
CA LYS A 149 -14.52 -26.18 -19.09
C LYS A 149 -13.43 -27.20 -19.39
N LYS A 150 -13.16 -28.15 -18.49
CA LYS A 150 -12.08 -29.15 -18.60
C LYS A 150 -10.69 -28.53 -18.81
N LEU A 151 -10.45 -27.38 -18.17
CA LEU A 151 -9.17 -26.70 -18.21
C LEU A 151 -8.24 -27.21 -17.10
N ALA A 152 -6.95 -27.31 -17.41
CA ALA A 152 -5.94 -27.64 -16.42
C ALA A 152 -5.70 -26.45 -15.47
N ILE A 153 -5.23 -26.69 -14.24
CA ILE A 153 -4.75 -25.61 -13.36
C ILE A 153 -3.44 -25.06 -13.93
N PRO A 154 -3.32 -23.74 -14.19
CA PRO A 154 -2.06 -23.15 -14.67
C PRO A 154 -1.00 -23.20 -13.57
N LYS A 155 0.17 -23.77 -13.84
CA LYS A 155 1.27 -23.94 -12.86
C LYS A 155 2.49 -23.08 -13.19
N THR A 156 2.60 -22.59 -14.41
CA THR A 156 3.71 -21.77 -14.91
C THR A 156 3.17 -20.59 -15.69
N TRP A 157 4.03 -19.58 -15.90
CA TRP A 157 3.66 -18.45 -16.76
C TRP A 157 3.30 -18.92 -18.17
N ASN A 158 4.03 -19.89 -18.72
CA ASN A 158 3.75 -20.42 -20.07
C ASN A 158 2.40 -21.15 -20.17
N ASP A 159 1.87 -21.70 -19.09
CA ASP A 159 0.54 -22.32 -19.13
C ASP A 159 -0.56 -21.33 -19.50
N LEU A 160 -0.41 -20.04 -19.11
CA LEU A 160 -1.37 -18.98 -19.46
C LEU A 160 -1.42 -18.66 -20.97
N LEU A 161 -0.42 -19.13 -21.76
CA LEU A 161 -0.37 -18.91 -23.20
C LEU A 161 -1.09 -19.98 -24.02
N LYS A 162 -1.56 -21.05 -23.38
CA LYS A 162 -2.25 -22.17 -24.05
C LYS A 162 -3.56 -21.68 -24.69
N PRO A 163 -3.88 -22.13 -25.93
CA PRO A 163 -5.06 -21.67 -26.64
C PRO A 163 -6.39 -21.87 -25.90
N GLU A 164 -6.48 -22.91 -25.05
CA GLU A 164 -7.68 -23.20 -24.26
C GLU A 164 -8.01 -22.12 -23.23
N TYR A 165 -7.07 -21.25 -22.90
CA TYR A 165 -7.32 -20.10 -22.01
C TYR A 165 -7.75 -18.82 -22.74
N LYS A 166 -7.99 -18.88 -24.07
CA LYS A 166 -8.42 -17.71 -24.82
C LYS A 166 -9.68 -17.10 -24.25
N GLY A 167 -9.59 -15.82 -23.83
CA GLY A 167 -10.70 -15.10 -23.20
C GLY A 167 -11.04 -15.54 -21.74
N GLU A 168 -10.23 -16.43 -21.16
CA GLU A 168 -10.47 -16.99 -19.82
C GLU A 168 -9.66 -16.31 -18.72
N ILE A 169 -8.80 -15.36 -19.06
CA ILE A 169 -7.90 -14.72 -18.12
C ILE A 169 -8.26 -13.25 -17.95
N GLN A 170 -8.27 -12.77 -16.71
CA GLN A 170 -8.26 -11.33 -16.41
C GLN A 170 -6.95 -10.91 -15.74
N SER A 171 -6.51 -9.72 -16.09
CA SER A 171 -5.41 -9.01 -15.43
C SER A 171 -5.83 -7.56 -15.17
N ALA A 172 -5.02 -6.79 -14.47
CA ALA A 172 -5.26 -5.36 -14.34
C ALA A 172 -4.44 -4.56 -15.36
N ASN A 173 -4.81 -3.30 -15.57
CA ASN A 173 -4.05 -2.39 -16.41
C ASN A 173 -2.82 -1.85 -15.66
N PRO A 174 -1.60 -1.96 -16.18
CA PRO A 174 -0.38 -1.57 -15.47
C PRO A 174 -0.23 -0.06 -15.24
N ALA A 175 -0.93 0.77 -16.00
CA ALA A 175 -0.90 2.21 -15.78
C ALA A 175 -1.65 2.61 -14.48
N SER A 176 -2.74 1.91 -14.15
CA SER A 176 -3.57 2.19 -12.95
C SER A 176 -3.27 1.28 -11.77
N SER A 177 -2.78 0.06 -12.01
CA SER A 177 -2.59 -1.00 -11.01
C SER A 177 -1.11 -1.29 -10.75
N GLY A 178 -0.71 -1.27 -9.48
CA GLY A 178 0.59 -1.75 -9.06
C GLY A 178 0.78 -3.25 -9.27
N THR A 179 -0.27 -4.06 -9.07
CA THR A 179 -0.25 -5.53 -9.30
C THR A 179 0.17 -5.86 -10.72
N ALA A 180 -0.43 -5.19 -11.71
CA ALA A 180 -0.10 -5.43 -13.10
C ALA A 180 1.29 -4.89 -13.48
N TYR A 181 1.75 -3.80 -12.86
CA TYR A 181 3.13 -3.37 -13.02
C TYR A 181 4.12 -4.38 -12.40
N THR A 182 3.82 -4.91 -11.23
CA THR A 182 4.62 -5.98 -10.61
C THR A 182 4.71 -7.21 -11.53
N MET A 183 3.62 -7.54 -12.27
CA MET A 183 3.64 -8.61 -13.28
C MET A 183 4.66 -8.31 -14.40
N ILE A 184 4.60 -7.11 -14.99
CA ILE A 184 5.55 -6.73 -16.06
C ILE A 184 6.98 -6.81 -15.52
N ALA A 185 7.28 -6.19 -14.39
CA ALA A 185 8.61 -6.17 -13.80
C ALA A 185 9.09 -7.58 -13.41
N THR A 186 8.19 -8.47 -12.97
CA THR A 186 8.49 -9.88 -12.68
C THR A 186 8.91 -10.60 -13.96
N LEU A 187 8.12 -10.49 -15.04
CA LEU A 187 8.39 -11.16 -16.31
C LEU A 187 9.69 -10.65 -16.94
N VAL A 188 9.94 -9.34 -16.88
CA VAL A 188 11.20 -8.75 -17.38
C VAL A 188 12.41 -9.30 -16.63
N GLN A 189 12.30 -9.51 -15.31
CA GLN A 189 13.39 -10.06 -14.50
C GLN A 189 13.56 -11.57 -14.68
N LEU A 190 12.49 -12.30 -14.97
CA LEU A 190 12.52 -13.74 -15.19
C LEU A 190 13.13 -14.13 -16.54
N MET A 191 12.80 -13.42 -17.60
CA MET A 191 13.08 -13.87 -18.96
C MET A 191 13.82 -12.84 -19.83
N GLY A 192 14.15 -11.66 -19.29
CA GLY A 192 14.67 -10.54 -20.06
C GLY A 192 13.57 -9.71 -20.73
N GLU A 193 13.86 -8.45 -21.01
CA GLU A 193 12.82 -7.49 -21.39
C GLU A 193 12.14 -7.84 -22.72
N ASP A 194 12.89 -8.11 -23.77
CA ASP A 194 12.30 -8.37 -25.09
C ASP A 194 11.45 -9.66 -25.09
N GLN A 195 11.95 -10.72 -24.44
CA GLN A 195 11.18 -11.96 -24.29
C GLN A 195 9.93 -11.77 -23.44
N ALA A 196 9.98 -10.93 -22.40
CA ALA A 196 8.83 -10.60 -21.59
C ALA A 196 7.73 -9.89 -22.42
N TYR A 197 8.11 -8.96 -23.30
CA TYR A 197 7.13 -8.29 -24.16
C TYR A 197 6.57 -9.21 -25.25
N GLU A 198 7.38 -10.11 -25.83
CA GLU A 198 6.85 -11.17 -26.71
C GLU A 198 5.89 -12.12 -25.99
N TYR A 199 6.19 -12.46 -24.72
CA TYR A 199 5.28 -13.21 -23.86
C TYR A 199 3.98 -12.42 -23.61
N LEU A 200 4.05 -11.15 -23.25
CA LEU A 200 2.89 -10.29 -22.98
C LEU A 200 1.99 -10.12 -24.21
N LYS A 201 2.54 -10.02 -25.41
CA LYS A 201 1.78 -10.00 -26.67
C LYS A 201 0.99 -11.30 -26.89
N LYS A 202 1.58 -12.45 -26.54
CA LYS A 202 0.88 -13.75 -26.61
C LYS A 202 -0.19 -13.85 -25.52
N LEU A 203 0.14 -13.46 -24.28
CA LEU A 203 -0.79 -13.46 -23.16
C LEU A 203 -2.00 -12.57 -23.43
N HIS A 204 -1.81 -11.41 -24.07
CA HIS A 204 -2.86 -10.46 -24.42
C HIS A 204 -4.02 -11.11 -25.18
N LYS A 205 -3.73 -12.08 -26.07
CA LYS A 205 -4.75 -12.83 -26.81
C LYS A 205 -5.65 -13.71 -25.94
N ASN A 206 -5.20 -14.04 -24.74
CA ASN A 206 -5.95 -14.86 -23.78
C ASN A 206 -6.62 -14.01 -22.70
N ILE A 207 -6.29 -12.71 -22.60
CA ILE A 207 -6.90 -11.78 -21.67
C ILE A 207 -8.28 -11.36 -22.19
N SER A 208 -9.32 -11.53 -21.38
CA SER A 208 -10.67 -11.03 -21.69
C SER A 208 -10.85 -9.55 -21.30
N THR A 209 -10.18 -9.10 -20.23
CA THR A 209 -10.34 -7.73 -19.71
C THR A 209 -9.13 -7.32 -18.88
N TYR A 210 -8.73 -6.06 -19.02
CA TYR A 210 -7.81 -5.38 -18.11
C TYR A 210 -8.60 -4.50 -17.15
N THR A 211 -8.66 -4.89 -15.88
CA THR A 211 -9.39 -4.13 -14.85
C THR A 211 -8.59 -2.91 -14.39
N ARG A 212 -9.27 -1.90 -13.87
CA ARG A 212 -8.63 -0.71 -13.30
C ARG A 212 -7.89 -1.00 -11.99
N SER A 213 -8.48 -1.83 -11.11
CA SER A 213 -7.93 -2.22 -9.82
C SER A 213 -7.21 -3.56 -9.91
N GLY A 214 -6.08 -3.69 -9.20
CA GLY A 214 -5.34 -4.96 -9.09
C GLY A 214 -6.11 -6.10 -8.44
N THR A 215 -7.12 -5.78 -7.60
CA THR A 215 -8.00 -6.77 -6.96
C THR A 215 -9.25 -7.11 -7.81
N GLY A 216 -9.46 -6.43 -8.93
CA GLY A 216 -10.58 -6.69 -9.84
C GLY A 216 -10.60 -8.11 -10.39
N PRO A 217 -9.47 -8.60 -10.95
CA PRO A 217 -9.41 -9.92 -11.57
C PRO A 217 -9.74 -11.07 -10.61
N ILE A 218 -9.19 -11.05 -9.37
CA ILE A 218 -9.44 -12.13 -8.41
C ILE A 218 -10.92 -12.19 -7.99
N LYS A 219 -11.57 -11.02 -7.87
CA LYS A 219 -13.00 -10.93 -7.55
C LYS A 219 -13.87 -11.41 -8.72
N ALA A 220 -13.48 -11.13 -9.95
CA ALA A 220 -14.15 -11.65 -11.13
C ALA A 220 -14.07 -13.19 -11.18
N VAL A 221 -12.89 -13.77 -10.86
CA VAL A 221 -12.72 -15.23 -10.71
C VAL A 221 -13.64 -15.78 -9.61
N ALA A 222 -13.65 -15.16 -8.44
CA ALA A 222 -14.49 -15.59 -7.33
C ALA A 222 -15.97 -15.66 -7.74
N ARG A 223 -16.49 -14.65 -8.43
CA ARG A 223 -17.87 -14.59 -8.90
C ARG A 223 -18.17 -15.42 -10.16
N GLY A 224 -17.18 -16.10 -10.72
CA GLY A 224 -17.35 -16.90 -11.94
C GLY A 224 -17.49 -16.08 -13.24
N GLU A 225 -17.07 -14.82 -13.25
CA GLU A 225 -17.07 -13.95 -14.44
C GLU A 225 -15.89 -14.27 -15.37
N THR A 226 -14.85 -14.89 -14.85
CA THR A 226 -13.67 -15.36 -15.57
C THR A 226 -13.09 -16.59 -14.87
N THR A 227 -12.30 -17.37 -15.59
CA THR A 227 -11.78 -18.64 -15.06
C THR A 227 -10.48 -18.47 -14.29
N VAL A 228 -9.58 -17.57 -14.78
CA VAL A 228 -8.25 -17.36 -14.21
C VAL A 228 -7.97 -15.86 -14.05
N SER A 229 -7.23 -15.50 -13.02
CA SER A 229 -6.71 -14.15 -12.81
C SER A 229 -5.21 -14.15 -12.62
N ILE A 230 -4.56 -13.06 -13.01
CA ILE A 230 -3.22 -12.71 -12.55
C ILE A 230 -3.39 -11.68 -11.43
N SER A 231 -3.05 -12.07 -10.19
CA SER A 231 -3.33 -11.30 -8.97
C SER A 231 -2.30 -11.64 -7.89
N PHE A 232 -2.30 -10.92 -6.79
CA PHE A 232 -1.59 -11.38 -5.61
C PHE A 232 -2.33 -12.56 -4.98
N VAL A 233 -1.62 -13.63 -4.65
CA VAL A 233 -2.24 -14.89 -4.19
C VAL A 233 -2.87 -14.77 -2.80
N HIS A 234 -2.49 -13.79 -2.01
CA HIS A 234 -3.08 -13.53 -0.69
C HIS A 234 -4.52 -13.00 -0.75
N ASP A 235 -4.99 -12.55 -1.92
CA ASP A 235 -6.38 -12.09 -2.09
C ASP A 235 -7.37 -13.25 -2.17
N GLY A 236 -6.96 -14.41 -2.72
CA GLY A 236 -7.84 -15.56 -2.93
C GLY A 236 -8.41 -16.20 -1.65
N PRO A 237 -7.62 -16.42 -0.59
CA PRO A 237 -8.14 -16.97 0.66
C PRO A 237 -9.26 -16.15 1.30
N GLY A 238 -9.26 -14.81 1.07
CA GLY A 238 -10.34 -13.93 1.53
C GLY A 238 -11.67 -14.18 0.80
N GLU A 239 -11.62 -14.36 -0.51
CA GLU A 239 -12.78 -14.68 -1.33
C GLU A 239 -13.26 -16.13 -1.01
N LYS A 240 -12.34 -17.08 -0.86
CA LYS A 240 -12.66 -18.47 -0.43
C LYS A 240 -13.35 -18.51 0.93
N ALA A 241 -12.91 -17.69 1.89
CA ALA A 241 -13.54 -17.61 3.22
C ALA A 241 -14.98 -17.07 3.18
N GLN A 242 -15.35 -16.39 2.10
CA GLN A 242 -16.71 -15.92 1.82
C GLN A 242 -17.58 -16.98 1.07
N GLY A 243 -17.02 -18.17 0.82
CA GLY A 243 -17.73 -19.30 0.18
C GLY A 243 -17.56 -19.38 -1.34
N PHE A 244 -16.71 -18.54 -1.95
CA PHE A 244 -16.48 -18.63 -3.39
C PHE A 244 -15.58 -19.82 -3.77
N PRO A 245 -15.81 -20.47 -4.93
CA PRO A 245 -15.05 -21.63 -5.39
C PRO A 245 -13.73 -21.22 -6.05
N ILE A 246 -12.85 -20.62 -5.26
CA ILE A 246 -11.58 -20.07 -5.73
C ILE A 246 -10.38 -20.67 -5.00
N GLU A 247 -9.31 -20.88 -5.72
CA GLU A 247 -7.98 -21.22 -5.21
C GLU A 247 -6.92 -20.31 -5.83
N THR A 248 -5.75 -20.26 -5.20
CA THR A 248 -4.61 -19.50 -5.71
C THR A 248 -3.36 -20.36 -5.77
N ILE A 249 -2.46 -20.03 -6.70
CA ILE A 249 -1.20 -20.73 -6.89
C ILE A 249 -0.13 -19.73 -7.35
N THR A 250 1.11 -19.92 -6.89
CA THR A 250 2.27 -19.19 -7.42
C THR A 250 2.91 -19.96 -8.56
N PRO A 251 3.41 -19.28 -9.61
CA PRO A 251 4.09 -19.93 -10.73
C PRO A 251 5.33 -20.72 -10.28
N ALA A 252 5.44 -21.98 -10.68
CA ALA A 252 6.55 -22.86 -10.35
C ALA A 252 7.89 -22.43 -10.98
N ASP A 253 7.83 -21.66 -12.07
CA ASP A 253 8.99 -21.08 -12.75
C ASP A 253 9.52 -19.81 -12.05
N GLY A 254 8.79 -19.28 -11.08
CA GLY A 254 9.20 -18.18 -10.23
C GLY A 254 8.29 -16.97 -10.32
N THR A 255 8.29 -16.14 -9.29
CA THR A 255 7.45 -14.93 -9.23
C THR A 255 8.07 -13.84 -8.37
N GLY A 256 7.61 -12.60 -8.59
CA GLY A 256 7.87 -11.47 -7.69
C GLY A 256 6.89 -11.40 -6.55
N ALA A 257 7.17 -10.51 -5.61
CA ALA A 257 6.26 -10.18 -4.54
C ALA A 257 6.16 -8.65 -4.42
N GLU A 258 5.02 -8.16 -3.95
CA GLU A 258 4.91 -6.77 -3.54
C GLU A 258 5.49 -6.56 -2.14
N ILE A 259 5.95 -5.35 -1.89
CA ILE A 259 6.08 -4.80 -0.55
C ILE A 259 5.05 -3.67 -0.47
N GLY A 260 3.88 -3.98 0.08
CA GLY A 260 2.86 -2.96 0.30
C GLY A 260 3.38 -1.90 1.26
N SER A 261 3.13 -0.63 0.97
CA SER A 261 3.90 0.45 1.58
C SER A 261 3.03 1.53 2.19
N MET A 262 3.66 2.36 3.03
CA MET A 262 3.04 3.54 3.62
C MET A 262 4.03 4.71 3.57
N SER A 263 3.50 5.92 3.30
CA SER A 263 4.28 7.15 3.24
C SER A 263 3.52 8.32 3.83
N ILE A 264 4.22 9.22 4.53
CA ILE A 264 3.71 10.54 4.89
C ILE A 264 4.00 11.48 3.73
N MET A 265 3.06 12.32 3.35
CA MET A 265 3.26 13.26 2.27
C MET A 265 4.11 14.45 2.71
N ARG A 266 5.01 14.91 1.86
CA ARG A 266 5.72 16.17 2.07
C ARG A 266 4.70 17.32 1.99
N GLY A 267 4.68 18.19 3.01
CA GLY A 267 3.70 19.26 3.10
C GLY A 267 2.33 18.81 3.61
N ALA A 268 2.24 17.62 4.23
CA ALA A 268 1.03 17.16 4.93
C ALA A 268 0.50 18.26 5.85
N ARG A 269 -0.78 18.62 5.69
CA ARG A 269 -1.42 19.70 6.45
C ARG A 269 -1.64 19.30 7.91
N ASN A 270 -1.90 18.01 8.13
CA ASN A 270 -2.19 17.42 9.41
C ASN A 270 -1.00 16.55 9.88
N LEU A 271 0.22 17.08 9.85
CA LEU A 271 1.46 16.32 10.05
C LEU A 271 1.51 15.55 11.38
N ALA A 272 0.99 16.14 12.47
CA ALA A 272 0.96 15.48 13.78
C ALA A 272 0.07 14.23 13.72
N ALA A 273 -1.14 14.34 13.19
CA ALA A 273 -2.06 13.23 13.00
C ALA A 273 -1.53 12.20 12.00
N ALA A 274 -0.84 12.65 10.94
CA ALA A 274 -0.20 11.77 9.96
C ALA A 274 0.88 10.89 10.60
N LYS A 275 1.74 11.45 11.46
CA LYS A 275 2.74 10.70 12.22
C LYS A 275 2.10 9.76 13.23
N GLN A 276 1.03 10.20 13.92
CA GLN A 276 0.29 9.37 14.85
C GLN A 276 -0.34 8.17 14.13
N PHE A 277 -0.97 8.38 12.96
CA PHE A 277 -1.49 7.30 12.13
C PHE A 277 -0.39 6.35 11.67
N TYR A 278 0.76 6.90 11.23
CA TYR A 278 1.88 6.12 10.74
C TYR A 278 2.43 5.16 11.80
N GLU A 279 2.67 5.63 13.02
CA GLU A 279 3.14 4.79 14.11
C GLU A 279 2.09 3.77 14.56
N TRP A 280 0.82 4.19 14.65
CA TRP A 280 -0.27 3.29 14.99
C TRP A 280 -0.42 2.17 13.96
N ALA A 281 -0.36 2.48 12.66
CA ALA A 281 -0.47 1.51 11.57
C ALA A 281 0.68 0.49 11.54
N LEU A 282 1.83 0.81 12.15
CA LEU A 282 2.96 -0.11 12.30
C LEU A 282 2.86 -0.99 13.56
N THR A 283 1.86 -0.81 14.42
CA THR A 283 1.68 -1.68 15.60
C THR A 283 1.18 -3.08 15.22
N PRO A 284 1.50 -4.12 16.02
CA PRO A 284 0.98 -5.47 15.79
C PRO A 284 -0.54 -5.53 15.70
N SER A 285 -1.24 -4.77 16.57
CA SER A 285 -2.70 -4.74 16.62
C SER A 285 -3.32 -4.13 15.37
N ALA A 286 -2.76 -3.04 14.85
CA ALA A 286 -3.24 -2.42 13.61
C ALA A 286 -2.98 -3.33 12.40
N GLN A 287 -1.83 -3.98 12.32
CA GLN A 287 -1.50 -4.90 11.23
C GLN A 287 -2.35 -6.17 11.25
N ALA A 288 -2.78 -6.64 12.43
CA ALA A 288 -3.70 -7.77 12.55
C ALA A 288 -5.09 -7.47 11.97
N LEU A 289 -5.47 -6.21 11.77
CA LEU A 289 -6.73 -5.82 11.14
C LEU A 289 -6.85 -6.29 9.69
N GLY A 290 -5.73 -6.53 9.00
CA GLY A 290 -5.73 -7.15 7.68
C GLY A 290 -6.43 -8.51 7.74
N ALA A 291 -5.94 -9.44 8.54
CA ALA A 291 -6.55 -10.78 8.69
C ALA A 291 -7.98 -10.72 9.23
N ALA A 292 -8.28 -9.79 10.14
CA ALA A 292 -9.63 -9.57 10.67
C ALA A 292 -10.64 -9.15 9.58
N THR A 293 -10.16 -8.58 8.48
CA THR A 293 -10.96 -8.20 7.30
C THR A 293 -10.76 -9.12 6.11
N LEU A 294 -10.31 -10.36 6.37
CA LEU A 294 -10.05 -11.41 5.37
C LEU A 294 -8.97 -11.02 4.35
N GLN A 295 -8.00 -10.20 4.77
CA GLN A 295 -6.84 -9.83 3.96
C GLN A 295 -5.59 -10.53 4.52
N PHE A 296 -4.99 -11.40 3.72
CA PHE A 296 -3.98 -12.35 4.19
C PHE A 296 -2.57 -12.06 3.65
N GLN A 297 -2.21 -10.77 3.60
CA GLN A 297 -0.84 -10.34 3.35
C GLN A 297 0.04 -10.67 4.57
N LEU A 298 1.33 -10.93 4.33
CA LEU A 298 2.31 -11.07 5.41
C LEU A 298 2.54 -9.70 6.08
N PRO A 299 2.20 -9.51 7.36
CA PRO A 299 2.41 -8.24 8.05
C PRO A 299 3.89 -7.94 8.24
N SER A 300 4.26 -6.64 8.27
CA SER A 300 5.66 -6.24 8.43
C SER A 300 6.17 -6.30 9.86
N HIS A 301 5.32 -6.17 10.89
CA HIS A 301 5.75 -6.20 12.27
C HIS A 301 5.97 -7.64 12.76
N LYS A 302 7.16 -7.95 13.28
CA LYS A 302 7.61 -9.30 13.68
C LYS A 302 6.72 -9.96 14.74
N GLU A 303 6.07 -9.16 15.59
CA GLU A 303 5.20 -9.64 16.67
C GLU A 303 3.73 -9.77 16.26
N THR A 304 3.37 -9.38 15.04
CA THR A 304 2.00 -9.58 14.56
C THR A 304 1.75 -11.08 14.41
N LYS A 305 0.68 -11.58 15.01
CA LYS A 305 0.26 -12.97 14.82
C LYS A 305 -0.15 -13.18 13.37
N VAL A 306 0.60 -14.00 12.65
CA VAL A 306 0.33 -14.33 11.25
C VAL A 306 -0.81 -15.35 11.18
N ASP A 307 -1.84 -15.04 10.38
CA ASP A 307 -2.95 -15.98 10.13
C ASP A 307 -2.46 -17.15 9.27
N PRO A 308 -2.89 -18.40 9.53
CA PRO A 308 -2.46 -19.58 8.75
C PRO A 308 -2.80 -19.52 7.24
N ARG A 309 -3.72 -18.65 6.84
CA ARG A 309 -4.09 -18.41 5.43
C ARG A 309 -3.14 -17.49 4.67
N VAL A 310 -2.21 -16.84 5.37
CA VAL A 310 -1.12 -16.07 4.73
C VAL A 310 -0.25 -17.03 3.94
N PRO A 311 0.09 -16.75 2.67
CA PRO A 311 0.97 -17.59 1.87
C PRO A 311 2.32 -17.87 2.56
N ASP A 312 2.73 -19.13 2.58
CA ASP A 312 4.03 -19.52 3.15
C ASP A 312 5.17 -19.19 2.18
N PHE A 313 5.81 -18.06 2.40
CA PHE A 313 6.91 -17.55 1.55
C PHE A 313 8.08 -18.54 1.41
N LYS A 314 8.27 -19.46 2.37
CA LYS A 314 9.34 -20.48 2.32
C LYS A 314 9.09 -21.54 1.24
N LYS A 315 7.83 -21.71 0.81
CA LYS A 315 7.42 -22.66 -0.23
C LYS A 315 7.32 -22.04 -1.61
N ILE A 316 7.57 -20.74 -1.75
CA ILE A 316 7.39 -19.99 -2.99
C ILE A 316 8.75 -19.71 -3.62
N LYS A 317 8.86 -19.98 -4.91
CA LYS A 317 10.05 -19.62 -5.71
C LYS A 317 10.02 -18.13 -6.02
N LEU A 318 10.45 -17.29 -5.07
CA LEU A 318 10.57 -15.87 -5.29
C LEU A 318 11.82 -15.54 -6.11
N ILE A 319 11.71 -14.60 -7.04
CA ILE A 319 12.87 -13.98 -7.67
C ILE A 319 13.51 -12.96 -6.71
N ASN A 320 14.77 -12.65 -6.95
CA ASN A 320 15.40 -11.50 -6.28
C ASN A 320 14.92 -10.21 -6.96
N TYR A 321 13.71 -9.77 -6.57
CA TYR A 321 13.06 -8.62 -7.20
C TYR A 321 13.82 -7.33 -6.91
N ASP A 322 14.28 -6.64 -7.96
CA ASP A 322 15.05 -5.40 -7.87
C ASP A 322 14.11 -4.18 -7.68
N TYR A 323 13.70 -3.98 -6.44
CA TYR A 323 12.86 -2.81 -6.07
C TYR A 323 13.55 -1.47 -6.34
N ALA A 324 14.90 -1.42 -6.29
CA ALA A 324 15.65 -0.20 -6.55
C ALA A 324 15.54 0.24 -8.01
N LYS A 325 15.64 -0.69 -8.95
CA LYS A 325 15.48 -0.42 -10.38
C LYS A 325 14.03 -0.17 -10.75
N TYR A 326 13.15 -1.12 -10.43
CA TYR A 326 11.75 -1.08 -10.89
C TYR A 326 10.89 -0.09 -10.11
N GLY A 327 11.36 0.41 -8.97
CA GLY A 327 10.79 1.54 -8.25
C GLY A 327 11.16 2.92 -8.79
N GLN A 328 12.01 3.01 -9.83
CA GLN A 328 12.37 4.31 -10.44
C GLN A 328 11.26 4.81 -11.36
N THR A 329 11.00 6.11 -11.31
CA THR A 329 9.98 6.78 -12.13
C THR A 329 10.23 6.57 -13.64
N ALA A 330 11.47 6.74 -14.07
CA ALA A 330 11.84 6.59 -15.47
C ALA A 330 11.61 5.17 -15.99
N GLU A 331 12.03 4.16 -15.20
CA GLU A 331 11.90 2.75 -15.57
C GLU A 331 10.43 2.32 -15.64
N ARG A 332 9.62 2.68 -14.62
CA ARG A 332 8.18 2.38 -14.63
C ARG A 332 7.49 3.02 -15.82
N LYS A 333 7.74 4.30 -16.08
CA LYS A 333 7.16 5.03 -17.20
C LYS A 333 7.52 4.36 -18.53
N ARG A 334 8.79 4.00 -18.71
CA ARG A 334 9.31 3.36 -19.92
C ARG A 334 8.63 2.01 -20.19
N LEU A 335 8.56 1.15 -19.18
CA LEU A 335 7.92 -0.16 -19.29
C LEU A 335 6.41 -0.06 -19.57
N ILE A 336 5.71 0.85 -18.89
CA ILE A 336 4.27 1.05 -19.14
C ILE A 336 4.04 1.59 -20.55
N GLN A 337 4.83 2.57 -21.01
CA GLN A 337 4.71 3.10 -22.37
C GLN A 337 4.98 2.04 -23.43
N ARG A 338 5.96 1.15 -23.19
CA ARG A 338 6.23 0.01 -24.06
C ARG A 338 5.03 -0.95 -24.10
N TRP A 339 4.43 -1.24 -22.92
CA TRP A 339 3.24 -2.08 -22.85
C TRP A 339 2.04 -1.47 -23.59
N GLU A 340 1.78 -0.19 -23.43
CA GLU A 340 0.71 0.52 -24.15
C GLU A 340 0.90 0.43 -25.66
N LYS A 341 2.13 0.64 -26.13
CA LYS A 341 2.45 0.67 -27.57
C LYS A 341 2.48 -0.72 -28.19
N GLU A 342 3.08 -1.71 -27.53
CA GLU A 342 3.39 -3.00 -28.14
C GLU A 342 2.40 -4.12 -27.78
N VAL A 343 1.65 -3.96 -26.68
CA VAL A 343 0.72 -4.97 -26.17
C VAL A 343 -0.71 -4.49 -26.22
N ASN A 344 -1.02 -3.38 -25.52
CA ASN A 344 -2.40 -2.89 -25.39
C ASN A 344 -3.01 -2.40 -26.70
N SER A 345 -2.21 -2.00 -27.67
CA SER A 345 -2.65 -1.58 -29.01
C SER A 345 -3.02 -2.74 -29.94
N LEU A 346 -2.72 -3.99 -29.56
CA LEU A 346 -3.02 -5.17 -30.36
C LEU A 346 -4.50 -5.57 -30.20
N PRO A 347 -5.09 -6.22 -31.22
CA PRO A 347 -6.41 -6.85 -31.05
C PRO A 347 -6.32 -8.05 -30.12
N GLN A 348 -7.37 -8.21 -29.30
CA GLN A 348 -7.58 -9.38 -28.43
C GLN A 348 -8.17 -10.57 -29.16
#